data_f690ee8c3aee103987c55f7be74b5697
#
_entry.id   f690ee8c3aee103987c55f7be74b5697
#
_cell.length_a   1.000
_cell.length_b   1.000
_cell.length_c   1.000
_cell.angle_alpha   90.00
_cell.angle_beta   90.00
_cell.angle_gamma   90.00
#
_symmetry.space_group_name_H-M   'P 1'
#
loop_
_entity.id
_entity.type
_entity.pdbx_description
1 polymer ?
#
loop_
_entity_poly.entity_id
_entity_poly.type
_entity_poly.pdbx_seq_one_letter_code
_entity_poly.pdbx_strand_id
1 'polypeptide(L)'
;LEKINHYKSITELHEKSGFETPKHPLLSLMTCKELMTYSVGEDRFTGDFYMVALKKIKSGYVLYGKTKYDHSNGSTVFMKPRQIIEVSNVQFAEKGFVIFFHEDYLAGHILHDQIKNYGYFEYEINEALHLSPAEEAIMWELYEKIRKEYGENSDEFSREIILSHIDSILKYSDRFYKRQFVDRSNNVSGTTLKRFQTVLQNYFDKKLHLKEGLPTVNYLAGELFLSSRYLSDLLKQETGKTALEHVHIYLIKEAKNLLLGSDSNISGIAYDLGFESPSYFTRLFKKLVGVTPAQFKETKN
;
A
#
# COMPACT_ATOMS: atom_id res chain seq x y z
N LEU A 1 1.38 -21.81 16.53
CA LEU A 1 0.95 -21.03 15.35
C LEU A 1 -0.51 -20.67 15.57
N GLU A 2 -0.81 -19.39 15.78
CA GLU A 2 -2.19 -18.89 15.89
C GLU A 2 -2.95 -19.18 14.61
N LYS A 3 -4.17 -19.66 14.75
CA LYS A 3 -5.02 -20.09 13.62
C LYS A 3 -5.49 -18.85 12.84
N ILE A 4 -5.17 -18.79 11.56
CA ILE A 4 -5.71 -17.77 10.64
C ILE A 4 -6.97 -18.34 10.00
N ASN A 5 -8.10 -17.67 10.17
CA ASN A 5 -9.36 -18.04 9.54
C ASN A 5 -9.37 -17.57 8.09
N HIS A 6 -9.46 -18.49 7.13
CA HIS A 6 -9.60 -18.16 5.72
C HIS A 6 -11.05 -18.29 5.29
N TYR A 7 -11.63 -17.19 4.77
CA TYR A 7 -13.00 -17.13 4.26
C TYR A 7 -12.99 -17.16 2.73
N LYS A 8 -13.51 -18.23 2.15
CA LYS A 8 -13.58 -18.41 0.69
C LYS A 8 -14.69 -17.59 0.04
N SER A 9 -15.66 -17.14 0.81
CA SER A 9 -16.79 -16.35 0.33
C SER A 9 -17.25 -15.33 1.36
N ILE A 10 -17.98 -14.34 0.91
CA ILE A 10 -18.60 -13.33 1.79
C ILE A 10 -19.69 -14.00 2.66
N THR A 11 -20.42 -14.97 2.12
CA THR A 11 -21.41 -15.74 2.88
C THR A 11 -20.76 -16.47 4.06
N GLU A 12 -19.62 -17.14 3.83
CA GLU A 12 -18.87 -17.83 4.89
C GLU A 12 -18.37 -16.84 5.97
N LEU A 13 -17.90 -15.66 5.58
CA LEU A 13 -17.53 -14.59 6.51
C LEU A 13 -18.72 -14.23 7.40
N HIS A 14 -19.90 -13.99 6.81
CA HIS A 14 -21.10 -13.61 7.53
C HIS A 14 -21.56 -14.69 8.51
N GLU A 15 -21.66 -15.94 8.05
CA GLU A 15 -22.07 -17.09 8.88
C GLU A 15 -21.14 -17.27 10.09
N LYS A 16 -19.82 -17.27 9.90
CA LYS A 16 -18.85 -17.50 10.97
C LYS A 16 -18.72 -16.31 11.92
N SER A 17 -18.98 -15.09 11.43
CA SER A 17 -18.96 -13.88 12.24
C SER A 17 -20.31 -13.58 12.90
N GLY A 18 -21.35 -14.38 12.60
CA GLY A 18 -22.71 -14.16 13.13
C GLY A 18 -23.43 -12.97 12.49
N PHE A 19 -22.98 -12.47 11.35
CA PHE A 19 -23.64 -11.39 10.63
C PHE A 19 -24.89 -11.87 9.91
N GLU A 20 -25.82 -10.97 9.58
CA GLU A 20 -26.98 -11.31 8.74
C GLU A 20 -26.51 -11.82 7.37
N THR A 21 -27.24 -12.77 6.81
CA THR A 21 -26.93 -13.33 5.48
C THR A 21 -26.93 -12.21 4.42
N PRO A 22 -25.88 -12.08 3.62
CA PRO A 22 -25.80 -11.02 2.60
C PRO A 22 -26.83 -11.28 1.50
N LYS A 23 -27.41 -10.22 0.94
CA LYS A 23 -28.38 -10.31 -0.16
C LYS A 23 -27.78 -10.85 -1.46
N HIS A 24 -26.45 -10.74 -1.61
CA HIS A 24 -25.73 -11.24 -2.76
C HIS A 24 -24.48 -12.01 -2.32
N PRO A 25 -24.20 -13.22 -2.85
CA PRO A 25 -23.09 -14.05 -2.37
C PRO A 25 -21.70 -13.46 -2.59
N LEU A 26 -21.57 -12.55 -3.56
CA LEU A 26 -20.30 -11.92 -3.95
C LEU A 26 -20.18 -10.44 -3.54
N LEU A 27 -21.18 -9.88 -2.87
CA LEU A 27 -21.19 -8.48 -2.43
C LEU A 27 -21.90 -8.36 -1.08
N SER A 28 -21.31 -7.60 -0.16
CA SER A 28 -21.96 -7.23 1.10
C SER A 28 -21.67 -5.78 1.46
N LEU A 29 -22.69 -5.13 2.00
CA LEU A 29 -22.66 -3.76 2.51
C LEU A 29 -23.06 -3.79 3.97
N MET A 30 -22.26 -3.18 4.84
CA MET A 30 -22.53 -3.09 6.28
C MET A 30 -22.23 -1.68 6.76
N THR A 31 -23.03 -1.18 7.69
CA THR A 31 -22.72 0.03 8.46
C THR A 31 -21.93 -0.33 9.71
N CYS A 32 -21.15 0.61 10.25
CA CYS A 32 -20.48 0.39 11.54
C CYS A 32 -21.48 0.18 12.68
N LYS A 33 -22.69 0.73 12.60
CA LYS A 33 -23.77 0.47 13.55
C LYS A 33 -24.18 -1.01 13.57
N GLU A 34 -24.31 -1.64 12.41
CA GLU A 34 -24.56 -3.08 12.29
C GLU A 34 -23.38 -3.90 12.84
N LEU A 35 -22.14 -3.51 12.51
CA LEU A 35 -20.94 -4.17 13.03
C LEU A 35 -20.81 -4.09 14.57
N MET A 36 -21.32 -3.04 15.19
CA MET A 36 -21.30 -2.88 16.66
C MET A 36 -22.20 -3.88 17.40
N THR A 37 -23.17 -4.49 16.75
CA THR A 37 -24.03 -5.52 17.35
C THR A 37 -23.30 -6.85 17.53
N TYR A 38 -22.13 -6.99 16.91
CA TYR A 38 -21.30 -8.19 16.95
C TYR A 38 -20.02 -7.90 17.74
N SER A 39 -19.70 -8.77 18.68
CA SER A 39 -18.43 -8.69 19.43
C SER A 39 -17.32 -9.25 18.57
N VAL A 40 -16.53 -8.38 17.95
CA VAL A 40 -15.30 -8.78 17.27
C VAL A 40 -14.22 -8.91 18.36
N GLY A 41 -14.01 -10.13 18.83
CA GLY A 41 -12.91 -10.47 19.74
C GLY A 41 -11.54 -10.34 19.06
N GLU A 42 -10.55 -11.02 19.61
CA GLU A 42 -9.27 -11.17 18.91
C GLU A 42 -9.45 -12.18 17.78
N ASP A 43 -9.25 -11.73 16.54
CA ASP A 43 -9.36 -12.59 15.37
C ASP A 43 -8.30 -12.23 14.31
N ARG A 44 -7.76 -13.27 13.67
CA ARG A 44 -6.87 -13.16 12.51
C ARG A 44 -7.53 -13.87 11.34
N PHE A 45 -7.84 -13.10 10.33
CA PHE A 45 -8.53 -13.64 9.17
C PHE A 45 -7.97 -13.15 7.83
N THR A 46 -8.31 -13.87 6.79
CA THR A 46 -8.06 -13.52 5.39
C THR A 46 -9.25 -13.98 4.56
N GLY A 47 -9.40 -13.47 3.34
CA GLY A 47 -10.51 -13.89 2.47
C GLY A 47 -10.23 -13.61 0.99
N ASP A 48 -11.01 -14.25 0.11
CA ASP A 48 -10.90 -14.12 -1.34
C ASP A 48 -11.72 -12.92 -1.88
N PHE A 49 -11.77 -11.85 -1.11
CA PHE A 49 -12.55 -10.64 -1.40
C PHE A 49 -11.76 -9.36 -1.08
N TYR A 50 -12.14 -8.29 -1.74
CA TYR A 50 -11.73 -6.94 -1.41
C TYR A 50 -12.59 -6.37 -0.29
N MET A 51 -12.03 -5.44 0.48
CA MET A 51 -12.76 -4.62 1.45
C MET A 51 -12.42 -3.15 1.25
N VAL A 52 -13.44 -2.31 1.25
CA VAL A 52 -13.34 -0.86 1.39
C VAL A 52 -14.12 -0.45 2.62
N ALA A 53 -13.45 0.15 3.59
CA ALA A 53 -14.09 0.53 4.84
C ALA A 53 -13.78 1.98 5.20
N LEU A 54 -14.83 2.79 5.37
CA LEU A 54 -14.76 4.09 6.03
C LEU A 54 -15.19 3.90 7.48
N LYS A 55 -14.26 4.05 8.42
CA LYS A 55 -14.55 3.78 9.83
C LYS A 55 -13.77 4.69 10.77
N LYS A 56 -14.37 4.89 11.95
CA LYS A 56 -13.75 5.54 13.09
C LYS A 56 -13.74 4.56 14.25
N ILE A 57 -12.60 4.37 14.89
CA ILE A 57 -12.46 3.46 16.02
C ILE A 57 -12.51 4.27 17.30
N LYS A 58 -13.34 3.84 18.28
CA LYS A 58 -13.45 4.43 19.61
C LYS A 58 -12.40 3.86 20.57
N SER A 59 -12.17 2.55 20.50
CA SER A 59 -11.19 1.84 21.33
C SER A 59 -10.75 0.54 20.67
N GLY A 60 -9.69 -0.07 21.20
CA GLY A 60 -9.06 -1.24 20.61
C GLY A 60 -8.04 -0.86 19.54
N TYR A 61 -7.56 -1.85 18.82
CA TYR A 61 -6.64 -1.63 17.71
C TYR A 61 -6.82 -2.67 16.61
N VAL A 62 -6.45 -2.28 15.42
CA VAL A 62 -6.27 -3.20 14.30
C VAL A 62 -4.79 -3.25 14.01
N LEU A 63 -4.20 -4.45 13.98
CA LEU A 63 -2.82 -4.65 13.63
C LEU A 63 -2.72 -5.19 12.20
N TYR A 64 -1.75 -4.65 11.51
CA TYR A 64 -1.23 -5.17 10.26
C TYR A 64 0.25 -5.44 10.47
N GLY A 65 0.60 -6.70 10.56
CA GLY A 65 1.94 -7.06 11.01
C GLY A 65 2.20 -6.56 12.44
N LYS A 66 3.22 -5.71 12.65
CA LYS A 66 3.63 -5.26 13.99
C LYS A 66 3.22 -3.82 14.35
N THR A 67 2.49 -3.11 13.50
CA THR A 67 2.23 -1.67 13.68
C THR A 67 0.81 -1.40 14.18
N LYS A 68 0.71 -0.62 15.28
CA LYS A 68 -0.55 -0.19 15.91
C LYS A 68 -1.05 1.09 15.27
N TYR A 69 -2.35 1.18 15.01
CA TYR A 69 -2.98 2.26 14.28
C TYR A 69 -3.74 3.28 15.16
N ASP A 70 -3.66 4.58 14.79
CA ASP A 70 -4.47 5.65 15.37
C ASP A 70 -5.67 5.98 14.46
N HIS A 71 -6.88 5.67 14.94
CA HIS A 71 -8.15 5.86 14.22
C HIS A 71 -8.95 7.08 14.69
N SER A 72 -8.38 8.00 15.46
CA SER A 72 -9.12 9.06 16.15
C SER A 72 -9.93 9.99 15.23
N ASN A 73 -9.51 10.18 13.98
CA ASN A 73 -10.12 11.15 13.06
C ASN A 73 -10.95 10.55 11.92
N GLY A 74 -11.23 9.23 11.93
CA GLY A 74 -11.87 8.54 10.82
C GLY A 74 -10.92 8.31 9.64
N SER A 75 -10.98 7.12 9.08
CA SER A 75 -10.08 6.73 7.99
C SER A 75 -10.73 5.75 7.04
N THR A 76 -10.30 5.79 5.79
CA THR A 76 -10.63 4.77 4.81
C THR A 76 -9.51 3.74 4.75
N VAL A 77 -9.89 2.47 4.83
CA VAL A 77 -9.00 1.32 4.79
C VAL A 77 -9.37 0.45 3.61
N PHE A 78 -8.37 -0.09 2.94
CA PHE A 78 -8.52 -0.97 1.79
C PHE A 78 -7.82 -2.30 2.09
N MET A 79 -8.47 -3.40 1.71
CA MET A 79 -7.91 -4.75 1.80
C MET A 79 -8.07 -5.45 0.44
N LYS A 80 -7.01 -6.09 -0.02
CA LYS A 80 -7.05 -6.96 -1.18
C LYS A 80 -7.29 -8.42 -0.78
N PRO A 81 -7.74 -9.29 -1.71
CA PRO A 81 -7.87 -10.72 -1.46
C PRO A 81 -6.59 -11.34 -0.88
N ARG A 82 -6.75 -12.29 0.02
CA ARG A 82 -5.69 -13.08 0.69
C ARG A 82 -4.76 -12.26 1.60
N GLN A 83 -5.09 -11.02 1.88
CA GLN A 83 -4.39 -10.21 2.87
C GLN A 83 -4.86 -10.59 4.28
N ILE A 84 -3.91 -10.75 5.21
CA ILE A 84 -4.22 -11.11 6.60
C ILE A 84 -4.57 -9.85 7.38
N ILE A 85 -5.71 -9.88 8.05
CA ILE A 85 -6.14 -8.85 9.01
C ILE A 85 -6.11 -9.45 10.40
N GLU A 86 -5.63 -8.67 11.35
CA GLU A 86 -5.72 -8.96 12.78
C GLU A 86 -6.53 -7.85 13.46
N VAL A 87 -7.56 -8.25 14.17
CA VAL A 87 -8.46 -7.34 14.89
C VAL A 87 -8.41 -7.70 16.36
N SER A 88 -8.22 -6.72 17.24
CA SER A 88 -8.20 -6.95 18.68
C SER A 88 -9.09 -5.94 19.38
N ASN A 89 -10.16 -6.46 19.98
CA ASN A 89 -11.09 -5.73 20.85
C ASN A 89 -11.57 -4.38 20.31
N VAL A 90 -11.80 -4.30 18.97
CA VAL A 90 -12.14 -3.06 18.28
C VAL A 90 -13.58 -2.66 18.57
N GLN A 91 -13.75 -1.41 19.03
CA GLN A 91 -15.05 -0.74 19.09
C GLN A 91 -15.12 0.35 18.03
N PHE A 92 -16.05 0.22 17.10
CA PHE A 92 -16.29 1.22 16.07
C PHE A 92 -17.15 2.38 16.58
N ALA A 93 -17.00 3.56 15.98
CA ALA A 93 -18.01 4.60 16.08
C ALA A 93 -19.24 4.18 15.24
N GLU A 94 -20.42 4.71 15.59
CA GLU A 94 -21.65 4.38 14.85
C GLU A 94 -21.60 4.78 13.38
N LYS A 95 -20.92 5.88 13.08
CA LYS A 95 -20.77 6.39 11.71
C LYS A 95 -19.62 5.69 11.00
N GLY A 96 -19.93 5.04 9.92
CA GLY A 96 -18.98 4.33 9.06
C GLY A 96 -19.68 3.23 8.25
N PHE A 97 -18.99 2.75 7.23
CA PHE A 97 -19.48 1.66 6.39
C PHE A 97 -18.34 0.73 5.98
N VAL A 98 -18.70 -0.49 5.58
CA VAL A 98 -17.82 -1.49 4.98
C VAL A 98 -18.49 -2.06 3.74
N ILE A 99 -17.74 -2.15 2.67
CA ILE A 99 -18.11 -2.83 1.43
C ILE A 99 -17.16 -4.02 1.26
N PHE A 100 -17.71 -5.23 1.22
CA PHE A 100 -16.99 -6.43 0.81
C PHE A 100 -17.44 -6.83 -0.59
N PHE A 101 -16.52 -7.10 -1.49
CA PHE A 101 -16.83 -7.63 -2.82
C PHE A 101 -15.79 -8.66 -3.24
N HIS A 102 -16.28 -9.84 -3.63
CA HIS A 102 -15.44 -10.95 -4.07
C HIS A 102 -14.76 -10.61 -5.40
N GLU A 103 -13.57 -11.18 -5.65
CA GLU A 103 -12.88 -10.94 -6.92
C GLU A 103 -13.71 -11.38 -8.14
N ASP A 104 -14.53 -12.44 -8.01
CA ASP A 104 -15.45 -12.89 -9.07
C ASP A 104 -16.57 -11.88 -9.35
N TYR A 105 -16.92 -10.98 -8.42
CA TYR A 105 -17.90 -9.93 -8.69
C TYR A 105 -17.41 -8.94 -9.75
N LEU A 106 -16.08 -8.85 -9.93
CA LEU A 106 -15.44 -8.01 -10.95
C LEU A 106 -15.31 -8.70 -12.31
N ALA A 107 -15.58 -10.02 -12.41
CA ALA A 107 -15.33 -10.79 -13.62
C ALA A 107 -16.05 -10.20 -14.85
N GLY A 108 -15.33 -9.98 -15.94
CA GLY A 108 -15.85 -9.37 -17.17
C GLY A 108 -16.04 -7.86 -17.14
N HIS A 109 -15.84 -7.19 -16.01
CA HIS A 109 -15.87 -5.73 -15.92
C HIS A 109 -14.45 -5.14 -15.97
N ILE A 110 -14.29 -3.95 -16.54
CA ILE A 110 -12.99 -3.28 -16.70
C ILE A 110 -12.27 -3.07 -15.36
N LEU A 111 -13.01 -2.93 -14.28
CA LEU A 111 -12.48 -2.77 -12.93
C LEU A 111 -11.65 -3.98 -12.47
N HIS A 112 -11.90 -5.19 -12.98
CA HIS A 112 -11.12 -6.38 -12.69
C HIS A 112 -9.61 -6.20 -12.94
N ASP A 113 -9.26 -5.50 -14.02
CA ASP A 113 -7.86 -5.25 -14.35
C ASP A 113 -7.36 -3.92 -13.75
N GLN A 114 -8.22 -2.93 -13.65
CA GLN A 114 -7.84 -1.62 -13.13
C GLN A 114 -7.56 -1.63 -11.62
N ILE A 115 -8.28 -2.44 -10.84
CA ILE A 115 -8.14 -2.47 -9.37
C ILE A 115 -6.72 -2.85 -8.93
N LYS A 116 -6.02 -3.65 -9.71
CA LYS A 116 -4.62 -4.07 -9.48
C LYS A 116 -3.62 -2.90 -9.56
N ASN A 117 -4.01 -1.80 -10.19
CA ASN A 117 -3.17 -0.62 -10.37
C ASN A 117 -3.24 0.35 -9.18
N TYR A 118 -4.24 0.20 -8.30
CA TYR A 118 -4.37 1.03 -7.11
C TYR A 118 -3.40 0.58 -6.02
N GLY A 119 -2.29 1.31 -5.85
CA GLY A 119 -1.21 0.99 -4.90
C GLY A 119 -1.64 0.93 -3.44
N TYR A 120 -2.67 1.67 -3.08
CA TYR A 120 -3.14 1.76 -1.70
C TYR A 120 -3.78 0.46 -1.15
N PHE A 121 -4.05 -0.53 -1.98
CA PHE A 121 -4.36 -1.89 -1.51
C PHE A 121 -3.14 -2.64 -0.95
N GLU A 122 -1.94 -2.09 -1.13
CA GLU A 122 -0.69 -2.63 -0.60
C GLU A 122 -0.12 -1.79 0.56
N TYR A 123 -0.84 -0.73 0.95
CA TYR A 123 -0.46 0.10 2.06
C TYR A 123 -0.77 -0.58 3.40
N GLU A 124 0.01 -0.25 4.41
CA GLU A 124 -0.27 -0.69 5.77
C GLU A 124 -1.36 0.17 6.41
N ILE A 125 -1.99 -0.33 7.48
CA ILE A 125 -3.12 0.37 8.11
C ILE A 125 -2.71 1.72 8.71
N ASN A 126 -1.49 1.86 9.19
CA ASN A 126 -0.95 3.15 9.65
C ASN A 126 -0.77 4.17 8.51
N GLU A 127 -0.96 3.74 7.28
CA GLU A 127 -0.90 4.55 6.05
C GLU A 127 -2.30 4.86 5.51
N ALA A 128 -3.34 4.66 6.32
CA ALA A 128 -4.72 4.84 5.90
C ALA A 128 -5.00 6.28 5.40
N LEU A 129 -6.02 6.36 4.58
CA LEU A 129 -6.50 7.61 4.01
C LEU A 129 -7.34 8.38 5.03
N HIS A 130 -6.87 9.58 5.38
CA HIS A 130 -7.62 10.53 6.18
C HIS A 130 -8.40 11.48 5.28
N LEU A 131 -9.70 11.54 5.50
CA LEU A 131 -10.62 12.35 4.69
C LEU A 131 -10.93 13.69 5.37
N SER A 132 -11.01 14.75 4.57
CA SER A 132 -11.69 15.98 5.00
C SER A 132 -13.19 15.75 5.08
N PRO A 133 -13.97 16.60 5.80
CA PRO A 133 -15.42 16.47 5.85
C PRO A 133 -16.11 16.44 4.49
N ALA A 134 -15.62 17.22 3.53
CA ALA A 134 -16.15 17.24 2.16
C ALA A 134 -15.86 15.94 1.40
N GLU A 135 -14.66 15.39 1.57
CA GLU A 135 -14.29 14.09 0.98
C GLU A 135 -15.07 12.94 1.61
N GLU A 136 -15.27 12.98 2.94
CA GLU A 136 -16.12 12.00 3.64
C GLU A 136 -17.55 12.03 3.11
N ALA A 137 -18.11 13.22 2.85
CA ALA A 137 -19.47 13.37 2.28
C ALA A 137 -19.58 12.73 0.89
N ILE A 138 -18.57 12.88 0.03
CA ILE A 138 -18.52 12.21 -1.29
C ILE A 138 -18.53 10.69 -1.15
N MET A 139 -17.72 10.15 -0.22
CA MET A 139 -17.67 8.69 0.01
C MET A 139 -19.02 8.15 0.51
N TRP A 140 -19.69 8.89 1.40
CA TRP A 140 -21.03 8.54 1.88
C TRP A 140 -22.08 8.59 0.76
N GLU A 141 -22.06 9.61 -0.08
CA GLU A 141 -22.99 9.72 -1.22
C GLU A 141 -22.88 8.50 -2.15
N LEU A 142 -21.65 8.09 -2.47
CA LEU A 142 -21.40 6.92 -3.32
C LEU A 142 -21.85 5.63 -2.65
N TYR A 143 -21.55 5.47 -1.35
CA TYR A 143 -22.00 4.32 -0.57
C TYR A 143 -23.54 4.22 -0.55
N GLU A 144 -24.24 5.33 -0.34
CA GLU A 144 -25.71 5.34 -0.31
C GLU A 144 -26.33 4.99 -1.68
N LYS A 145 -25.69 5.39 -2.79
CA LYS A 145 -26.11 4.96 -4.12
C LYS A 145 -25.95 3.46 -4.31
N ILE A 146 -24.81 2.89 -3.88
CA ILE A 146 -24.61 1.43 -3.90
C ILE A 146 -25.63 0.74 -2.99
N ARG A 147 -25.86 1.26 -1.79
CA ARG A 147 -26.78 0.67 -0.81
C ARG A 147 -28.22 0.64 -1.32
N LYS A 148 -28.65 1.71 -1.97
CA LYS A 148 -29.98 1.77 -2.59
C LYS A 148 -30.13 0.71 -3.67
N GLU A 149 -29.18 0.62 -4.59
CA GLU A 149 -29.19 -0.35 -5.68
C GLU A 149 -29.12 -1.82 -5.16
N TYR A 150 -28.29 -2.06 -4.16
CA TYR A 150 -28.17 -3.35 -3.48
C TYR A 150 -29.44 -3.75 -2.71
N GLY A 151 -30.20 -2.76 -2.20
CA GLY A 151 -31.38 -2.93 -1.36
C GLY A 151 -32.68 -3.16 -2.13
N GLU A 152 -32.78 -2.66 -3.36
CA GLU A 152 -33.94 -2.74 -4.22
C GLU A 152 -33.98 -4.08 -5.01
N ASN A 153 -35.01 -4.28 -5.83
CA ASN A 153 -35.07 -5.46 -6.70
C ASN A 153 -33.96 -5.37 -7.77
N SER A 154 -33.01 -6.31 -7.70
CA SER A 154 -31.92 -6.38 -8.68
C SER A 154 -32.45 -6.68 -10.07
N ASP A 155 -31.97 -5.93 -11.06
CA ASP A 155 -32.18 -6.14 -12.48
C ASP A 155 -30.85 -6.38 -13.21
N GLU A 156 -30.89 -6.49 -14.54
CA GLU A 156 -29.69 -6.71 -15.37
C GLU A 156 -28.67 -5.57 -15.33
N PHE A 157 -29.05 -4.37 -14.89
CA PHE A 157 -28.19 -3.18 -14.81
C PHE A 157 -27.55 -2.99 -13.41
N SER A 158 -28.15 -3.59 -12.38
CA SER A 158 -27.78 -3.34 -10.99
C SER A 158 -26.32 -3.61 -10.70
N ARG A 159 -25.74 -4.70 -11.25
CA ARG A 159 -24.33 -5.03 -11.09
C ARG A 159 -23.41 -3.95 -11.69
N GLU A 160 -23.73 -3.50 -12.90
CA GLU A 160 -22.94 -2.48 -13.60
C GLU A 160 -22.99 -1.13 -12.89
N ILE A 161 -24.15 -0.73 -12.38
CA ILE A 161 -24.37 0.49 -11.59
C ILE A 161 -23.53 0.43 -10.31
N ILE A 162 -23.61 -0.68 -9.56
CA ILE A 162 -22.83 -0.88 -8.33
C ILE A 162 -21.33 -0.80 -8.62
N LEU A 163 -20.85 -1.51 -9.65
CA LEU A 163 -19.42 -1.50 -10.03
C LEU A 163 -18.95 -0.11 -10.44
N SER A 164 -19.77 0.68 -11.14
CA SER A 164 -19.45 2.07 -11.51
C SER A 164 -19.27 2.96 -10.26
N HIS A 165 -20.08 2.75 -9.23
CA HIS A 165 -19.93 3.49 -7.97
C HIS A 165 -18.74 3.01 -7.13
N ILE A 166 -18.44 1.70 -7.11
CA ILE A 166 -17.22 1.17 -6.49
C ILE A 166 -15.99 1.75 -7.21
N ASP A 167 -15.96 1.76 -8.54
CA ASP A 167 -14.89 2.38 -9.32
C ASP A 167 -14.71 3.87 -9.00
N SER A 168 -15.83 4.59 -8.82
CA SER A 168 -15.81 6.00 -8.40
C SER A 168 -15.18 6.16 -7.01
N ILE A 169 -15.55 5.32 -6.03
CA ILE A 169 -14.94 5.30 -4.69
C ILE A 169 -13.42 5.10 -4.80
N LEU A 170 -12.97 4.14 -5.61
CA LEU A 170 -11.56 3.84 -5.78
C LEU A 170 -10.79 5.01 -6.43
N LYS A 171 -11.36 5.64 -7.45
CA LYS A 171 -10.77 6.81 -8.13
C LYS A 171 -10.70 8.04 -7.22
N TYR A 172 -11.74 8.31 -6.42
CA TYR A 172 -11.71 9.37 -5.43
C TYR A 172 -10.66 9.09 -4.37
N SER A 173 -10.53 7.85 -3.92
CA SER A 173 -9.51 7.44 -2.94
C SER A 173 -8.09 7.69 -3.47
N ASP A 174 -7.81 7.37 -4.75
CA ASP A 174 -6.52 7.68 -5.38
C ASP A 174 -6.24 9.18 -5.41
N ARG A 175 -7.26 10.01 -5.74
CA ARG A 175 -7.16 11.48 -5.67
C ARG A 175 -6.86 11.98 -4.26
N PHE A 176 -7.55 11.43 -3.26
CA PHE A 176 -7.40 11.86 -1.88
C PHE A 176 -6.05 11.45 -1.28
N TYR A 177 -5.52 10.27 -1.64
CA TYR A 177 -4.15 9.90 -1.30
C TYR A 177 -3.12 10.86 -1.91
N LYS A 178 -3.28 11.24 -3.17
CA LYS A 178 -2.40 12.23 -3.81
C LYS A 178 -2.43 13.57 -3.07
N ARG A 179 -3.60 14.06 -2.66
CA ARG A 179 -3.72 15.25 -1.80
C ARG A 179 -2.99 15.02 -0.46
N GLN A 180 -3.22 13.89 0.22
CA GLN A 180 -2.58 13.58 1.50
C GLN A 180 -1.06 13.54 1.40
N PHE A 181 -0.50 13.05 0.30
CA PHE A 181 0.95 13.09 0.05
C PHE A 181 1.46 14.51 -0.14
N VAL A 182 0.74 15.36 -0.89
CA VAL A 182 1.09 16.77 -1.07
C VAL A 182 1.05 17.51 0.26
N ASP A 183 0.02 17.33 1.07
CA ASP A 183 -0.12 17.95 2.39
C ASP A 183 1.04 17.53 3.32
N ARG A 184 1.41 16.26 3.30
CA ARG A 184 2.57 15.76 4.07
C ARG A 184 3.88 16.35 3.56
N SER A 185 4.09 16.45 2.25
CA SER A 185 5.30 17.03 1.67
C SER A 185 5.43 18.53 1.99
N ASN A 186 4.33 19.28 2.01
CA ASN A 186 4.30 20.70 2.32
C ASN A 186 4.52 20.99 3.82
N ASN A 187 3.96 20.17 4.69
CA ASN A 187 4.11 20.33 6.14
C ASN A 187 5.47 19.89 6.66
N VAL A 188 6.17 19.03 5.92
CA VAL A 188 7.44 18.41 6.33
C VAL A 188 8.39 18.38 5.12
N SER A 189 8.52 19.52 4.38
CA SER A 189 9.25 19.53 3.10
C SER A 189 10.66 18.93 3.22
N GLY A 190 10.94 17.95 2.38
CA GLY A 190 12.21 17.24 2.32
C GLY A 190 12.44 16.18 3.41
N THR A 191 11.49 15.96 4.34
CA THR A 191 11.74 15.09 5.50
C THR A 191 11.78 13.63 5.13
N THR A 192 10.88 13.16 4.25
CA THR A 192 10.85 11.74 3.87
C THR A 192 12.08 11.39 3.04
N LEU A 193 12.40 12.19 2.04
CA LEU A 193 13.62 12.00 1.25
C LEU A 193 14.86 12.04 2.13
N LYS A 194 14.97 13.00 3.03
CA LYS A 194 16.11 13.14 3.94
C LYS A 194 16.24 11.95 4.88
N ARG A 195 15.15 11.50 5.48
CA ARG A 195 15.12 10.29 6.32
C ARG A 195 15.50 9.05 5.53
N PHE A 196 14.95 8.89 4.33
CA PHE A 196 15.29 7.81 3.41
C PHE A 196 16.79 7.81 3.08
N GLN A 197 17.35 8.98 2.72
CA GLN A 197 18.77 9.11 2.42
C GLN A 197 19.64 8.78 3.63
N THR A 198 19.22 9.16 4.85
CA THR A 198 19.93 8.80 6.08
C THR A 198 19.93 7.29 6.31
N VAL A 199 18.79 6.62 6.15
CA VAL A 199 18.72 5.16 6.29
C VAL A 199 19.58 4.46 5.22
N LEU A 200 19.52 4.92 3.98
CA LEU A 200 20.32 4.40 2.88
C LEU A 200 21.83 4.58 3.16
N GLN A 201 22.23 5.77 3.58
CA GLN A 201 23.63 6.04 3.96
C GLN A 201 24.09 5.12 5.10
N ASN A 202 23.28 4.98 6.17
CA ASN A 202 23.59 4.13 7.31
C ASN A 202 23.76 2.65 6.91
N TYR A 203 23.02 2.17 5.89
CA TYR A 203 23.15 0.81 5.36
C TYR A 203 24.57 0.58 4.81
N PHE A 204 25.10 1.54 4.06
CA PHE A 204 26.45 1.49 3.49
C PHE A 204 27.53 1.72 4.54
N ASP A 205 27.36 2.68 5.45
CA ASP A 205 28.31 2.98 6.53
C ASP A 205 28.50 1.77 7.45
N LYS A 206 27.42 1.02 7.74
CA LYS A 206 27.46 -0.23 8.48
C LYS A 206 27.97 -1.41 7.67
N LYS A 207 28.34 -1.22 6.40
CA LYS A 207 28.81 -2.26 5.46
C LYS A 207 27.85 -3.43 5.30
N LEU A 208 26.55 -3.20 5.48
CA LEU A 208 25.53 -4.26 5.31
C LEU A 208 25.49 -4.77 3.87
N HIS A 209 25.74 -3.90 2.90
CA HIS A 209 25.80 -4.24 1.48
C HIS A 209 26.83 -5.34 1.13
N LEU A 210 27.88 -5.49 1.94
CA LEU A 210 28.89 -6.56 1.74
C LEU A 210 28.42 -7.93 2.24
N LYS A 211 27.38 -7.97 3.12
CA LYS A 211 26.85 -9.21 3.69
C LYS A 211 25.49 -9.58 3.12
N GLU A 212 24.63 -8.61 3.00
CA GLU A 212 23.22 -8.76 2.62
C GLU A 212 22.94 -8.37 1.16
N GLY A 213 23.95 -7.86 0.44
CA GLY A 213 23.79 -7.34 -0.91
C GLY A 213 23.17 -5.94 -0.95
N LEU A 214 22.61 -5.56 -2.09
CA LEU A 214 22.00 -4.24 -2.26
C LEU A 214 20.78 -4.05 -1.34
N PRO A 215 20.58 -2.82 -0.78
CA PRO A 215 19.43 -2.55 0.08
C PRO A 215 18.12 -2.74 -0.68
N THR A 216 17.24 -3.57 -0.15
CA THR A 216 15.89 -3.72 -0.71
C THR A 216 15.01 -2.56 -0.27
N VAL A 217 14.01 -2.21 -1.10
CA VAL A 217 13.02 -1.18 -0.72
C VAL A 217 12.26 -1.62 0.55
N ASN A 218 12.05 -2.93 0.73
CA ASN A 218 11.41 -3.48 1.93
C ASN A 218 12.22 -3.20 3.20
N TYR A 219 13.53 -3.40 3.17
CA TYR A 219 14.40 -3.07 4.29
C TYR A 219 14.35 -1.57 4.64
N LEU A 220 14.51 -0.71 3.62
CA LEU A 220 14.52 0.75 3.80
C LEU A 220 13.18 1.29 4.31
N ALA A 221 12.07 0.72 3.83
CA ALA A 221 10.73 1.05 4.28
C ALA A 221 10.51 0.59 5.73
N GLY A 222 10.93 -0.62 6.08
CA GLY A 222 10.87 -1.13 7.46
C GLY A 222 11.59 -0.25 8.48
N GLU A 223 12.79 0.27 8.15
CA GLU A 223 13.53 1.21 8.98
C GLU A 223 12.80 2.57 9.16
N LEU A 224 11.91 2.89 8.24
CA LEU A 224 11.08 4.11 8.28
C LEU A 224 9.68 3.87 8.85
N PHE A 225 9.36 2.62 9.21
CA PHE A 225 8.03 2.17 9.64
C PHE A 225 6.95 2.41 8.59
N LEU A 226 7.28 2.16 7.32
CA LEU A 226 6.41 2.31 6.16
C LEU A 226 6.37 1.01 5.36
N SER A 227 5.29 0.80 4.60
CA SER A 227 5.26 -0.22 3.56
C SER A 227 6.14 0.18 2.37
N SER A 228 6.67 -0.81 1.65
CA SER A 228 7.51 -0.56 0.46
C SER A 228 6.77 0.23 -0.61
N ARG A 229 5.49 -0.04 -0.75
CA ARG A 229 4.64 0.62 -1.75
C ARG A 229 4.38 2.08 -1.36
N TYR A 230 3.96 2.31 -0.12
CA TYR A 230 3.69 3.66 0.38
C TYR A 230 4.94 4.55 0.32
N LEU A 231 6.09 4.03 0.77
CA LEU A 231 7.35 4.76 0.67
C LEU A 231 7.67 5.15 -0.78
N SER A 232 7.49 4.22 -1.73
CA SER A 232 7.77 4.48 -3.14
C SER A 232 6.83 5.53 -3.74
N ASP A 233 5.53 5.47 -3.42
CA ASP A 233 4.55 6.43 -3.90
C ASP A 233 4.76 7.82 -3.28
N LEU A 234 5.10 7.86 -1.98
CA LEU A 234 5.41 9.10 -1.26
C LEU A 234 6.66 9.79 -1.85
N LEU A 235 7.76 9.05 -2.04
CA LEU A 235 8.99 9.59 -2.66
C LEU A 235 8.75 10.01 -4.11
N LYS A 236 7.94 9.25 -4.85
CA LYS A 236 7.58 9.60 -6.23
C LYS A 236 6.78 10.90 -6.30
N GLN A 237 5.85 11.11 -5.36
CA GLN A 237 5.11 12.36 -5.27
C GLN A 237 6.01 13.54 -4.89
N GLU A 238 6.96 13.33 -3.96
CA GLU A 238 7.88 14.37 -3.47
C GLU A 238 8.97 14.74 -4.49
N THR A 239 9.49 13.76 -5.24
CA THR A 239 10.71 13.92 -6.05
C THR A 239 10.56 13.54 -7.53
N GLY A 240 9.43 12.98 -7.92
CA GLY A 240 9.22 12.39 -9.23
C GLY A 240 9.85 11.00 -9.42
N LYS A 241 10.48 10.42 -8.34
CA LYS A 241 11.22 9.14 -8.41
C LYS A 241 10.82 8.20 -7.29
N THR A 242 10.71 6.92 -7.62
CA THR A 242 10.43 5.84 -6.66
C THR A 242 11.60 5.60 -5.71
N ALA A 243 11.35 4.87 -4.61
CA ALA A 243 12.40 4.46 -3.67
C ALA A 243 13.54 3.69 -4.36
N LEU A 244 13.22 2.76 -5.25
CA LEU A 244 14.22 1.99 -6.00
C LEU A 244 15.06 2.88 -6.92
N GLU A 245 14.47 3.87 -7.57
CA GLU A 245 15.22 4.84 -8.39
C GLU A 245 16.18 5.67 -7.56
N HIS A 246 15.80 6.05 -6.34
CA HIS A 246 16.71 6.74 -5.42
C HIS A 246 17.89 5.85 -4.96
N VAL A 247 17.64 4.55 -4.70
CA VAL A 247 18.71 3.58 -4.43
C VAL A 247 19.68 3.51 -5.62
N HIS A 248 19.15 3.39 -6.82
CA HIS A 248 19.97 3.34 -8.04
C HIS A 248 20.79 4.62 -8.24
N ILE A 249 20.20 5.79 -8.01
CA ILE A 249 20.92 7.09 -8.11
C ILE A 249 22.06 7.14 -7.10
N TYR A 250 21.84 6.70 -5.86
CA TYR A 250 22.87 6.64 -4.83
C TYR A 250 24.02 5.71 -5.26
N LEU A 251 23.71 4.49 -5.68
CA LEU A 251 24.70 3.51 -6.14
C LEU A 251 25.56 4.03 -7.31
N ILE A 252 24.94 4.70 -8.26
CA ILE A 252 25.67 5.25 -9.42
C ILE A 252 26.56 6.44 -9.00
N LYS A 253 26.11 7.23 -8.03
CA LYS A 253 26.97 8.31 -7.47
C LYS A 253 28.23 7.72 -6.82
N GLU A 254 28.06 6.70 -5.96
CA GLU A 254 29.18 6.02 -5.31
C GLU A 254 30.06 5.29 -6.33
N ALA A 255 29.47 4.64 -7.35
CA ALA A 255 30.21 4.02 -8.44
C ALA A 255 31.12 5.02 -9.19
N LYS A 256 30.59 6.21 -9.50
CA LYS A 256 31.41 7.27 -10.14
C LYS A 256 32.58 7.70 -9.27
N ASN A 257 32.36 7.84 -7.97
CA ASN A 257 33.42 8.18 -7.02
C ASN A 257 34.52 7.12 -7.02
N LEU A 258 34.14 5.83 -6.95
CA LEU A 258 35.10 4.71 -6.95
C LEU A 258 35.83 4.56 -8.30
N LEU A 259 35.13 4.71 -9.43
CA LEU A 259 35.72 4.63 -10.76
C LEU A 259 36.80 5.71 -11.00
N LEU A 260 36.61 6.92 -10.46
CA LEU A 260 37.53 8.02 -10.58
C LEU A 260 38.60 8.05 -9.46
N GLY A 261 38.29 7.50 -8.28
CA GLY A 261 39.14 7.60 -7.09
C GLY A 261 40.00 6.36 -6.82
N SER A 262 39.79 5.24 -7.51
CA SER A 262 40.54 4.00 -7.25
C SER A 262 41.08 3.34 -8.51
N ASP A 263 42.11 2.50 -8.34
CA ASP A 263 42.65 1.65 -9.40
C ASP A 263 41.94 0.30 -9.52
N SER A 264 40.91 0.08 -8.70
CA SER A 264 40.11 -1.16 -8.70
C SER A 264 39.54 -1.44 -10.07
N ASN A 265 39.46 -2.71 -10.45
CA ASN A 265 38.80 -3.10 -11.68
C ASN A 265 37.27 -2.99 -11.55
N ILE A 266 36.56 -2.94 -12.66
CA ILE A 266 35.11 -2.72 -12.70
C ILE A 266 34.33 -3.78 -11.92
N SER A 267 34.77 -5.05 -11.99
CA SER A 267 34.11 -6.14 -11.24
C SER A 267 34.32 -5.99 -9.73
N GLY A 268 35.53 -5.57 -9.29
CA GLY A 268 35.79 -5.28 -7.88
C GLY A 268 34.88 -4.16 -7.37
N ILE A 269 34.77 -3.05 -8.10
CA ILE A 269 33.86 -1.94 -7.75
C ILE A 269 32.41 -2.42 -7.66
N ALA A 270 31.96 -3.29 -8.56
CA ALA A 270 30.61 -3.85 -8.49
C ALA A 270 30.38 -4.63 -7.19
N TYR A 271 31.32 -5.50 -6.80
CA TYR A 271 31.24 -6.25 -5.55
C TYR A 271 31.37 -5.37 -4.30
N ASP A 272 32.25 -4.37 -4.34
CA ASP A 272 32.43 -3.41 -3.27
C ASP A 272 31.16 -2.56 -3.01
N LEU A 273 30.32 -2.39 -4.04
CA LEU A 273 29.02 -1.73 -3.96
C LEU A 273 27.87 -2.69 -3.56
N GLY A 274 28.14 -3.99 -3.42
CA GLY A 274 27.15 -4.99 -3.03
C GLY A 274 26.36 -5.60 -4.21
N PHE A 275 26.79 -5.42 -5.45
CA PHE A 275 26.16 -6.10 -6.58
C PHE A 275 26.59 -7.57 -6.62
N GLU A 276 25.63 -8.48 -6.72
CA GLU A 276 25.89 -9.91 -6.94
C GLU A 276 26.50 -10.20 -8.32
N SER A 277 26.21 -9.34 -9.30
CA SER A 277 26.64 -9.52 -10.69
C SER A 277 27.22 -8.23 -11.29
N PRO A 278 28.52 -8.23 -11.66
CA PRO A 278 29.12 -7.13 -12.40
C PRO A 278 28.41 -6.79 -13.72
N SER A 279 27.76 -7.77 -14.35
CA SER A 279 26.96 -7.55 -15.56
C SER A 279 25.71 -6.73 -15.28
N TYR A 280 25.06 -6.94 -14.13
CA TYR A 280 23.91 -6.11 -13.71
C TYR A 280 24.36 -4.68 -13.40
N PHE A 281 25.45 -4.52 -12.66
CA PHE A 281 26.07 -3.21 -12.41
C PHE A 281 26.34 -2.46 -13.72
N THR A 282 27.02 -3.10 -14.68
CA THR A 282 27.36 -2.48 -15.96
C THR A 282 26.15 -2.01 -16.74
N ARG A 283 25.08 -2.82 -16.78
CA ARG A 283 23.81 -2.46 -17.46
C ARG A 283 23.11 -1.28 -16.75
N LEU A 284 23.04 -1.31 -15.41
CA LEU A 284 22.43 -0.25 -14.63
C LEU A 284 23.19 1.06 -14.81
N PHE A 285 24.52 1.02 -14.70
CA PHE A 285 25.38 2.19 -14.90
C PHE A 285 25.19 2.79 -16.29
N LYS A 286 25.27 1.97 -17.35
CA LYS A 286 25.05 2.43 -18.73
C LYS A 286 23.66 3.02 -18.93
N LYS A 287 22.63 2.41 -18.33
CA LYS A 287 21.24 2.92 -18.42
C LYS A 287 21.11 4.32 -17.82
N LEU A 288 21.80 4.62 -16.70
CA LEU A 288 21.63 5.87 -15.96
C LEU A 288 22.66 6.93 -16.34
N VAL A 289 23.83 6.54 -16.85
CA VAL A 289 24.94 7.46 -17.18
C VAL A 289 25.07 7.68 -18.69
N GLY A 290 24.56 6.74 -19.50
CA GLY A 290 24.66 6.77 -20.97
C GLY A 290 25.89 6.04 -21.53
N VAL A 291 26.96 5.86 -20.72
CA VAL A 291 28.18 5.16 -21.10
C VAL A 291 28.48 4.00 -20.16
N THR A 292 29.32 3.06 -20.56
CA THR A 292 29.73 1.94 -19.68
C THR A 292 30.68 2.43 -18.58
N PRO A 293 30.80 1.69 -17.44
CA PRO A 293 31.78 2.00 -16.40
C PRO A 293 33.22 2.08 -16.92
N ALA A 294 33.60 1.26 -17.90
CA ALA A 294 34.91 1.27 -18.53
C ALA A 294 35.15 2.59 -19.28
N GLN A 295 34.23 2.95 -20.16
CA GLN A 295 34.27 4.22 -20.88
C GLN A 295 34.29 5.43 -19.93
N PHE A 296 33.50 5.37 -18.86
CA PHE A 296 33.49 6.43 -17.86
C PHE A 296 34.84 6.56 -17.13
N LYS A 297 35.49 5.45 -16.79
CA LYS A 297 36.80 5.44 -16.13
C LYS A 297 37.89 6.03 -17.03
N GLU A 298 37.83 5.79 -18.37
CA GLU A 298 38.75 6.36 -19.33
C GLU A 298 38.65 7.89 -19.45
N THR A 299 37.54 8.52 -19.08
CA THR A 299 37.40 10.00 -19.08
C THR A 299 38.27 10.69 -18.03
N LYS A 300 38.92 9.93 -17.14
CA LYS A 300 39.85 10.44 -16.13
C LYS A 300 41.26 10.76 -16.74
N ASN A 301 41.57 10.16 -17.87
CA ASN A 301 42.83 10.36 -18.60
C ASN A 301 42.64 11.36 -19.74
#